data_abaf9256032d8f1a5d839bcac940d39e
#
_entry.id   abaf9256032d8f1a5d839bcac940d39e
#
_cell.length_a   1.000
_cell.length_b   1.000
_cell.length_c   1.000
_cell.angle_alpha   90.00
_cell.angle_beta   90.00
_cell.angle_gamma   90.00
#
_symmetry.space_group_name_H-M   'P 1'
#
loop_
_entity.id
_entity.type
_entity.pdbx_description
1 polymer ?
#
loop_
_entity_poly.entity_id
_entity_poly.type
_entity_poly.pdbx_seq_one_letter_code
_entity_poly.pdbx_strand_id
1 'polypeptide(L)'
;MRSKTAANPERLARVLEGLRKYQEAPRAAPPPGAPAIAERMGAALRDYGGDGPDILFVPSLINPPTVLDLGDRSLLRWLAGRGRRVLLLDWGWPGEERHGLSVGGHVEEIMLPLMATLLQPPDLAGYCLGGTMAAAAAQLGGARSLATIAAPWRFHGFPDQERERLAGLWQGSKAVAERLGVLPMEALQVAFWSLDPERTVRKFEEFAGLQGDSAASFVALEDWANDGPPIGHAAARELFEDMFAADLPGSGQWQVGGKIIAPASLPCPLLNIVSTTDRIVPHSSAMTMGERIELARGHVGMVIGSKAQEELWQPLASWLSRVSPS
;
A
#
# COMPACT_ATOMS: atom_id res chain seq x y z
N MET A 1 4.76 -23.99 7.78
CA MET A 1 5.92 -24.67 7.16
C MET A 1 5.87 -26.18 7.35
N ARG A 2 5.90 -26.72 8.57
CA ARG A 2 5.94 -28.19 8.80
C ARG A 2 4.89 -28.99 8.02
N SER A 3 3.64 -28.55 7.98
CA SER A 3 2.57 -29.26 7.26
C SER A 3 2.78 -29.34 5.73
N LYS A 4 3.53 -28.40 5.14
CA LYS A 4 3.78 -28.33 3.69
C LYS A 4 5.09 -29.00 3.25
N THR A 5 5.95 -29.34 4.20
CA THR A 5 7.26 -29.96 3.94
C THR A 5 7.44 -31.31 4.62
N ALA A 6 6.45 -31.74 5.43
CA ALA A 6 6.55 -32.98 6.22
C ALA A 6 6.81 -34.26 5.39
N ALA A 7 6.33 -34.27 4.15
CA ALA A 7 6.52 -35.42 3.24
C ALA A 7 7.81 -35.38 2.39
N ASN A 8 8.60 -34.26 2.50
CA ASN A 8 9.82 -34.07 1.70
C ASN A 8 10.94 -33.48 2.55
N PRO A 9 11.80 -34.29 3.19
CA PRO A 9 12.90 -33.84 4.03
C PRO A 9 13.93 -32.95 3.31
N GLU A 10 14.21 -33.20 2.04
CA GLU A 10 15.15 -32.42 1.25
C GLU A 10 14.60 -31.01 0.99
N ARG A 11 13.31 -30.92 0.68
CA ARG A 11 12.63 -29.63 0.53
C ARG A 11 12.66 -28.85 1.86
N LEU A 12 12.38 -29.53 2.97
CA LEU A 12 12.47 -28.90 4.29
C LEU A 12 13.87 -28.35 4.56
N ALA A 13 14.93 -29.13 4.25
CA ALA A 13 16.30 -28.69 4.43
C ALA A 13 16.61 -27.43 3.62
N ARG A 14 16.22 -27.38 2.34
CA ARG A 14 16.40 -26.16 1.49
C ARG A 14 15.65 -24.95 2.04
N VAL A 15 14.42 -25.14 2.50
CA VAL A 15 13.63 -24.03 3.09
C VAL A 15 14.30 -23.50 4.34
N LEU A 16 14.80 -24.39 5.23
CA LEU A 16 15.51 -23.99 6.44
C LEU A 16 16.85 -23.30 6.13
N GLU A 17 17.56 -23.75 5.11
CA GLU A 17 18.76 -23.08 4.60
C GLU A 17 18.45 -21.68 4.11
N GLY A 18 17.40 -21.50 3.30
CA GLY A 18 16.96 -20.20 2.84
C GLY A 18 16.55 -19.27 3.99
N LEU A 19 15.86 -19.78 4.99
CA LEU A 19 15.50 -19.01 6.18
C LEU A 19 16.74 -18.56 6.96
N ARG A 20 17.70 -19.48 7.20
CA ARG A 20 18.95 -19.16 7.88
C ARG A 20 19.72 -18.09 7.11
N LYS A 21 19.88 -18.30 5.79
CA LYS A 21 20.53 -17.34 4.90
C LYS A 21 19.88 -15.96 4.95
N TYR A 22 18.54 -15.88 5.01
CA TYR A 22 17.82 -14.62 5.17
C TYR A 22 18.12 -13.96 6.52
N GLN A 23 18.12 -14.72 7.61
CA GLN A 23 18.40 -14.21 8.95
C GLN A 23 19.84 -13.70 9.07
N GLU A 24 20.81 -14.37 8.45
CA GLU A 24 22.23 -14.05 8.47
C GLU A 24 22.64 -13.03 7.39
N ALA A 25 21.73 -12.69 6.44
CA ALA A 25 22.06 -11.79 5.35
C ALA A 25 22.42 -10.38 5.86
N PRO A 26 23.44 -9.75 5.29
CA PRO A 26 23.78 -8.37 5.63
C PRO A 26 22.65 -7.43 5.18
N ARG A 27 22.33 -6.42 6.00
CA ARG A 27 21.38 -5.35 5.70
C ARG A 27 22.15 -4.08 5.40
N ALA A 28 21.97 -3.53 4.22
CA ALA A 28 22.45 -2.20 3.93
C ALA A 28 21.63 -1.17 4.73
N ALA A 29 22.28 -0.11 5.20
CA ALA A 29 21.54 1.00 5.78
C ALA A 29 20.56 1.55 4.73
N PRO A 30 19.30 1.82 5.11
CA PRO A 30 18.38 2.45 4.19
C PRO A 30 18.92 3.80 3.72
N PRO A 31 18.70 4.18 2.46
CA PRO A 31 19.09 5.50 1.98
C PRO A 31 18.39 6.57 2.83
N PRO A 32 19.00 7.76 2.98
CA PRO A 32 18.33 8.87 3.65
C PRO A 32 16.98 9.13 2.99
N GLY A 33 15.93 9.21 3.80
CA GLY A 33 14.62 9.58 3.31
C GLY A 33 14.63 10.99 2.69
N ALA A 34 13.72 11.25 1.75
CA ALA A 34 13.52 12.58 1.23
C ALA A 34 13.14 13.56 2.36
N PRO A 35 13.54 14.85 2.28
CA PRO A 35 13.27 15.81 3.32
C PRO A 35 11.76 15.99 3.53
N ALA A 36 11.35 16.16 4.78
CA ALA A 36 9.99 16.55 5.11
C ALA A 36 9.82 18.05 4.90
N ILE A 37 8.75 18.44 4.20
CA ILE A 37 8.38 19.86 3.95
C ILE A 37 7.20 20.30 4.79
N ALA A 38 6.41 19.36 5.31
CA ALA A 38 5.34 19.58 6.27
C ALA A 38 5.14 18.33 7.11
N GLU A 39 4.68 18.52 8.35
CA GLU A 39 4.44 17.41 9.27
C GLU A 39 3.12 17.61 10.02
N ARG A 40 2.43 16.53 10.33
CA ARG A 40 1.22 16.56 11.13
C ARG A 40 0.99 15.22 11.84
N MET A 41 0.81 15.23 13.15
CA MET A 41 0.54 14.06 13.97
C MET A 41 1.50 12.89 13.68
N GLY A 42 2.81 13.18 13.55
CA GLY A 42 3.84 12.19 13.24
C GLY A 42 3.87 11.68 11.79
N ALA A 43 2.95 12.13 10.94
CA ALA A 43 3.06 11.92 9.49
C ALA A 43 3.78 13.09 8.82
N ALA A 44 4.44 12.83 7.70
CA ALA A 44 5.24 13.82 6.98
C ALA A 44 4.92 13.85 5.49
N LEU A 45 4.94 15.03 4.91
CA LEU A 45 4.96 15.23 3.47
C LEU A 45 6.42 15.33 3.03
N ARG A 46 6.92 14.32 2.33
CA ARG A 46 8.32 14.22 1.89
C ARG A 46 8.47 14.65 0.44
N ASP A 47 9.46 15.46 0.15
CA ASP A 47 9.73 16.00 -1.19
C ASP A 47 10.89 15.27 -1.87
N TYR A 48 10.59 14.54 -2.92
CA TYR A 48 11.55 13.81 -3.76
C TYR A 48 12.13 14.67 -4.88
N GLY A 49 11.73 15.95 -4.95
CA GLY A 49 12.18 16.90 -5.97
C GLY A 49 11.44 16.78 -7.29
N GLY A 50 12.02 17.40 -8.31
CA GLY A 50 11.44 17.61 -9.64
C GLY A 50 10.85 19.01 -9.82
N ASP A 51 10.70 19.45 -11.06
CA ASP A 51 10.39 20.85 -11.42
C ASP A 51 8.98 21.06 -12.00
N GLY A 52 8.19 19.98 -12.07
CA GLY A 52 6.85 20.05 -12.68
C GLY A 52 5.72 20.15 -11.67
N PRO A 53 4.50 19.88 -12.14
CA PRO A 53 3.34 19.83 -11.29
C PRO A 53 3.47 18.80 -10.17
N ASP A 54 2.90 19.12 -9.00
CA ASP A 54 2.94 18.26 -7.83
C ASP A 54 2.17 16.95 -8.07
N ILE A 55 2.80 15.80 -7.76
CA ILE A 55 2.13 14.53 -7.60
C ILE A 55 2.38 14.01 -6.19
N LEU A 56 1.30 13.74 -5.46
CA LEU A 56 1.34 13.19 -4.11
C LEU A 56 1.05 11.69 -4.14
N PHE A 57 2.03 10.90 -3.75
CA PHE A 57 1.86 9.48 -3.52
C PHE A 57 1.31 9.21 -2.12
N VAL A 58 0.22 8.43 -2.07
CA VAL A 58 -0.47 8.04 -0.84
C VAL A 58 -0.31 6.53 -0.67
N PRO A 59 0.59 6.07 0.21
CA PRO A 59 0.76 4.65 0.51
C PRO A 59 -0.34 4.14 1.42
N SER A 60 -0.41 2.81 1.57
CA SER A 60 -1.26 2.18 2.58
C SER A 60 -0.83 2.59 4.00
N LEU A 61 -1.76 2.46 4.96
CA LEU A 61 -1.43 2.48 6.40
C LEU A 61 -0.75 1.18 6.86
N ILE A 62 -0.76 0.17 6.01
CA ILE A 62 -0.15 -1.15 6.24
C ILE A 62 1.18 -1.19 5.51
N ASN A 63 2.24 -1.63 6.13
CA ASN A 63 3.61 -1.63 5.65
C ASN A 63 4.20 -0.22 5.37
N PRO A 64 5.52 -0.11 5.44
CA PRO A 64 6.20 1.17 5.18
C PRO A 64 6.01 1.65 3.73
N PRO A 65 6.03 2.96 3.48
CA PRO A 65 5.92 3.52 2.14
C PRO A 65 7.12 3.20 1.23
N THR A 66 8.19 2.64 1.79
CA THR A 66 9.48 2.39 1.13
C THR A 66 9.39 1.43 -0.06
N VAL A 67 8.29 0.67 -0.24
CA VAL A 67 8.05 -0.09 -1.48
C VAL A 67 8.01 0.81 -2.71
N LEU A 68 7.62 2.07 -2.56
CA LEU A 68 7.61 3.06 -3.64
C LEU A 68 9.00 3.66 -3.93
N ASP A 69 9.95 3.48 -3.00
CA ASP A 69 11.34 3.98 -3.05
C ASP A 69 12.34 2.91 -2.58
N LEU A 70 12.36 1.74 -3.21
CA LEU A 70 13.21 0.62 -2.80
C LEU A 70 14.53 0.63 -3.59
N GLY A 71 15.52 1.39 -3.11
CA GLY A 71 16.85 1.48 -3.69
C GLY A 71 16.83 1.96 -5.13
N ASP A 72 17.46 1.21 -6.05
CA ASP A 72 17.49 1.55 -7.48
C ASP A 72 16.11 1.37 -8.17
N ARG A 73 15.14 0.81 -7.48
CA ARG A 73 13.78 0.57 -7.96
C ARG A 73 12.80 1.55 -7.32
N SER A 74 13.02 2.84 -7.54
CA SER A 74 12.21 3.92 -7.00
C SER A 74 11.30 4.51 -8.07
N LEU A 75 9.99 4.26 -7.97
CA LEU A 75 8.97 4.92 -8.77
C LEU A 75 9.01 6.44 -8.53
N LEU A 76 9.21 6.86 -7.29
CA LEU A 76 9.20 8.26 -6.90
C LEU A 76 10.35 9.04 -7.54
N ARG A 77 11.60 8.55 -7.37
CA ARG A 77 12.79 9.19 -7.96
C ARG A 77 12.76 9.14 -9.49
N TRP A 78 12.23 8.05 -10.05
CA TRP A 78 12.09 7.92 -11.49
C TRP A 78 11.14 8.97 -12.08
N LEU A 79 10.00 9.23 -11.44
CA LEU A 79 9.05 10.27 -11.85
C LEU A 79 9.60 11.68 -11.62
N ALA A 80 10.32 11.93 -10.51
CA ALA A 80 10.94 13.21 -10.23
C ALA A 80 11.91 13.64 -11.35
N GLY A 81 12.62 12.68 -11.95
CA GLY A 81 13.48 12.91 -13.12
C GLY A 81 12.72 13.13 -14.45
N ARG A 82 11.37 13.24 -14.42
CA ARG A 82 10.51 13.30 -15.64
C ARG A 82 9.48 14.44 -15.61
N GLY A 83 9.86 15.57 -15.05
CA GLY A 83 9.03 16.77 -15.09
C GLY A 83 7.83 16.72 -14.15
N ARG A 84 7.97 16.05 -13.02
CA ARG A 84 6.99 16.09 -11.91
C ARG A 84 7.71 16.40 -10.61
N ARG A 85 7.13 17.26 -9.79
CA ARG A 85 7.55 17.37 -8.40
C ARG A 85 6.86 16.26 -7.62
N VAL A 86 7.65 15.31 -7.11
CA VAL A 86 7.11 14.11 -6.48
C VAL A 86 7.11 14.26 -4.97
N LEU A 87 5.94 14.11 -4.39
CA LEU A 87 5.71 14.14 -2.97
C LEU A 87 5.23 12.76 -2.49
N LEU A 88 5.64 12.37 -1.28
CA LEU A 88 5.20 11.15 -0.61
C LEU A 88 4.58 11.50 0.73
N LEU A 89 3.39 11.00 0.98
CA LEU A 89 2.81 11.00 2.32
C LEU A 89 3.42 9.83 3.11
N ASP A 90 4.33 10.13 4.00
CA ASP A 90 4.90 9.17 4.95
C ASP A 90 4.06 9.19 6.22
N TRP A 91 3.31 8.11 6.46
CA TRP A 91 2.46 8.02 7.65
C TRP A 91 3.26 7.97 8.96
N GLY A 92 4.53 7.56 8.93
CA GLY A 92 5.35 7.36 10.11
C GLY A 92 4.76 6.32 11.07
N TRP A 93 5.21 6.32 12.30
CA TRP A 93 4.67 5.49 13.38
C TRP A 93 3.55 6.24 14.10
N PRO A 94 2.37 5.62 14.33
CA PRO A 94 1.26 6.28 14.99
C PRO A 94 1.58 6.53 16.47
N GLY A 95 1.54 7.78 16.89
CA GLY A 95 1.47 8.15 18.30
C GLY A 95 0.08 7.91 18.88
N GLU A 96 -0.07 8.06 20.20
CA GLU A 96 -1.35 7.83 20.90
C GLU A 96 -2.48 8.70 20.35
N GLU A 97 -2.16 9.91 19.87
CA GLU A 97 -3.12 10.84 19.26
C GLU A 97 -3.80 10.29 18.00
N ARG A 98 -3.18 9.26 17.37
CA ARG A 98 -3.72 8.60 16.18
C ARG A 98 -4.48 7.32 16.47
N HIS A 99 -4.48 6.81 17.70
CA HIS A 99 -5.17 5.56 18.06
C HIS A 99 -6.67 5.64 17.80
N GLY A 100 -7.25 6.83 17.98
CA GLY A 100 -8.66 7.11 17.74
C GLY A 100 -9.00 7.53 16.31
N LEU A 101 -8.03 7.68 15.40
CA LEU A 101 -8.31 8.03 14.01
C LEU A 101 -8.68 6.80 13.21
N SER A 102 -9.83 6.83 12.57
CA SER A 102 -10.28 5.86 11.59
C SER A 102 -9.50 6.02 10.27
N VAL A 103 -9.70 5.17 9.28
CA VAL A 103 -9.11 5.34 7.93
C VAL A 103 -9.56 6.68 7.33
N GLY A 104 -10.88 6.98 7.43
CA GLY A 104 -11.42 8.29 7.04
C GLY A 104 -10.86 9.43 7.89
N GLY A 105 -10.66 9.21 9.20
CA GLY A 105 -10.04 10.18 10.10
C GLY A 105 -8.61 10.54 9.72
N HIS A 106 -7.81 9.59 9.23
CA HIS A 106 -6.48 9.88 8.70
C HIS A 106 -6.54 10.77 7.44
N VAL A 107 -7.56 10.61 6.60
CA VAL A 107 -7.77 11.52 5.47
C VAL A 107 -8.10 12.92 5.98
N GLU A 108 -9.05 13.03 6.88
CA GLU A 108 -9.58 14.32 7.38
C GLU A 108 -8.54 15.07 8.21
N GLU A 109 -7.91 14.42 9.18
CA GLU A 109 -7.08 15.07 10.18
C GLU A 109 -5.60 15.19 9.76
N ILE A 110 -5.14 14.38 8.81
CA ILE A 110 -3.73 14.36 8.40
C ILE A 110 -3.58 14.72 6.93
N MET A 111 -4.20 13.94 6.03
CA MET A 111 -3.95 14.08 4.60
C MET A 111 -4.45 15.43 4.05
N LEU A 112 -5.70 15.80 4.32
CA LEU A 112 -6.26 17.09 3.83
C LEU A 112 -5.50 18.31 4.35
N PRO A 113 -5.14 18.41 5.66
CA PRO A 113 -4.32 19.50 6.14
C PRO A 113 -2.92 19.56 5.52
N LEU A 114 -2.27 18.40 5.28
CA LEU A 114 -0.97 18.37 4.59
C LEU A 114 -1.11 18.79 3.12
N MET A 115 -2.16 18.32 2.42
CA MET A 115 -2.44 18.77 1.04
C MET A 115 -2.70 20.30 0.98
N ALA A 116 -3.34 20.87 1.98
CA ALA A 116 -3.62 22.31 2.05
C ALA A 116 -2.34 23.18 2.20
N THR A 117 -1.18 22.59 2.52
CA THR A 117 0.10 23.31 2.51
C THR A 117 0.68 23.49 1.11
N LEU A 118 0.16 22.79 0.11
CA LEU A 118 0.58 22.90 -1.29
C LEU A 118 -0.06 24.13 -1.95
N LEU A 119 0.67 24.73 -2.88
CA LEU A 119 0.19 25.95 -3.58
C LEU A 119 -0.99 25.69 -4.51
N GLN A 120 -1.09 24.45 -5.03
CA GLN A 120 -2.14 24.03 -5.95
C GLN A 120 -2.59 22.62 -5.59
N PRO A 121 -3.81 22.20 -5.93
CA PRO A 121 -4.21 20.81 -5.80
C PRO A 121 -3.25 19.89 -6.56
N PRO A 122 -2.71 18.83 -5.92
CA PRO A 122 -1.79 17.92 -6.58
C PRO A 122 -2.51 16.92 -7.50
N ASP A 123 -1.77 16.24 -8.36
CA ASP A 123 -2.16 14.91 -8.83
C ASP A 123 -2.03 13.94 -7.66
N LEU A 124 -2.96 13.00 -7.51
CA LEU A 124 -2.88 11.98 -6.47
C LEU A 124 -2.57 10.60 -7.08
N ALA A 125 -1.67 9.86 -6.45
CA ALA A 125 -1.39 8.46 -6.79
C ALA A 125 -1.48 7.61 -5.53
N GLY A 126 -2.57 6.83 -5.37
CA GLY A 126 -2.79 6.03 -4.17
C GLY A 126 -2.48 4.55 -4.41
N TYR A 127 -1.62 3.96 -3.56
CA TYR A 127 -1.26 2.54 -3.61
C TYR A 127 -1.98 1.75 -2.52
N CYS A 128 -2.57 0.61 -2.89
CA CYS A 128 -3.30 -0.27 -1.97
C CYS A 128 -4.43 0.52 -1.26
N LEU A 129 -4.59 0.39 0.06
CA LEU A 129 -5.55 1.17 0.85
C LEU A 129 -5.35 2.69 0.68
N GLY A 130 -4.13 3.13 0.38
CA GLY A 130 -3.85 4.53 0.05
C GLY A 130 -4.64 5.06 -1.14
N GLY A 131 -5.01 4.19 -2.10
CA GLY A 131 -5.88 4.58 -3.21
C GLY A 131 -7.33 4.83 -2.79
N THR A 132 -7.85 4.07 -1.84
CA THR A 132 -9.15 4.31 -1.20
C THR A 132 -9.15 5.66 -0.48
N MET A 133 -8.09 5.93 0.29
CA MET A 133 -7.90 7.19 1.01
C MET A 133 -7.74 8.38 0.05
N ALA A 134 -6.95 8.19 -1.02
CA ALA A 134 -6.74 9.22 -2.04
C ALA A 134 -8.03 9.61 -2.77
N ALA A 135 -8.97 8.66 -2.98
CA ALA A 135 -10.28 8.97 -3.55
C ALA A 135 -11.09 9.89 -2.64
N ALA A 136 -11.09 9.64 -1.33
CA ALA A 136 -11.74 10.52 -0.37
C ALA A 136 -11.10 11.93 -0.37
N ALA A 137 -9.76 11.97 -0.36
CA ALA A 137 -9.05 13.25 -0.38
C ALA A 137 -9.28 14.03 -1.68
N ALA A 138 -9.33 13.36 -2.84
CA ALA A 138 -9.65 13.99 -4.12
C ALA A 138 -11.04 14.62 -4.13
N GLN A 139 -12.03 13.95 -3.55
CA GLN A 139 -13.39 14.47 -3.47
C GLN A 139 -13.52 15.64 -2.48
N LEU A 140 -12.83 15.58 -1.34
CA LEU A 140 -12.99 16.55 -0.24
C LEU A 140 -12.06 17.76 -0.36
N GLY A 141 -10.81 17.53 -0.75
CA GLY A 141 -9.76 18.55 -0.82
C GLY A 141 -9.43 19.02 -2.24
N GLY A 142 -9.95 18.32 -3.25
CA GLY A 142 -9.62 18.55 -4.65
C GLY A 142 -8.31 17.90 -5.08
N ALA A 143 -8.27 17.48 -6.33
CA ALA A 143 -7.08 16.97 -7.00
C ALA A 143 -7.16 17.30 -8.49
N ARG A 144 -6.01 17.43 -9.18
CA ARG A 144 -6.00 17.58 -10.63
C ARG A 144 -6.31 16.27 -11.34
N SER A 145 -5.86 15.18 -10.80
CA SER A 145 -6.15 13.81 -11.26
C SER A 145 -5.97 12.81 -10.11
N LEU A 146 -6.55 11.63 -10.26
CA LEU A 146 -6.37 10.52 -9.33
C LEU A 146 -5.97 9.25 -10.08
N ALA A 147 -4.82 8.69 -9.74
CA ALA A 147 -4.42 7.33 -10.12
C ALA A 147 -4.51 6.40 -8.91
N THR A 148 -5.20 5.28 -9.03
CA THR A 148 -5.22 4.23 -8.02
C THR A 148 -4.40 3.05 -8.51
N ILE A 149 -3.51 2.53 -7.66
CA ILE A 149 -2.60 1.43 -7.98
C ILE A 149 -2.93 0.28 -7.03
N ALA A 150 -3.47 -0.82 -7.55
CA ALA A 150 -3.89 -1.98 -6.76
C ALA A 150 -4.74 -1.60 -5.53
N ALA A 151 -5.69 -0.69 -5.71
CA ALA A 151 -6.48 -0.12 -4.62
C ALA A 151 -7.86 -0.79 -4.51
N PRO A 152 -8.25 -1.24 -3.32
CA PRO A 152 -9.58 -1.77 -3.10
C PRO A 152 -10.59 -0.63 -2.96
N TRP A 153 -11.79 -0.84 -3.50
CA TRP A 153 -12.95 0.02 -3.30
C TRP A 153 -14.20 -0.80 -2.98
N ARG A 154 -14.41 -1.86 -3.74
CA ARG A 154 -15.52 -2.81 -3.57
C ARG A 154 -15.00 -4.01 -2.79
N PHE A 155 -15.09 -3.96 -1.48
CA PHE A 155 -14.53 -5.00 -0.62
C PHE A 155 -15.25 -6.35 -0.75
N HIS A 156 -16.51 -6.36 -1.18
CA HIS A 156 -17.20 -7.61 -1.60
C HIS A 156 -16.59 -8.24 -2.87
N GLY A 157 -15.70 -7.57 -3.57
CA GLY A 157 -14.88 -8.15 -4.65
C GLY A 157 -13.76 -9.06 -4.18
N PHE A 158 -13.46 -9.12 -2.87
CA PHE A 158 -12.57 -10.12 -2.28
C PHE A 158 -13.28 -11.47 -2.17
N PRO A 159 -12.56 -12.62 -2.30
CA PRO A 159 -13.13 -13.94 -2.08
C PRO A 159 -13.77 -14.06 -0.68
N ASP A 160 -14.95 -14.72 -0.60
CA ASP A 160 -15.67 -14.89 0.66
C ASP A 160 -14.80 -15.53 1.75
N GLN A 161 -14.06 -16.58 1.40
CA GLN A 161 -13.15 -17.26 2.33
C GLN A 161 -12.10 -16.33 2.92
N GLU A 162 -11.64 -15.34 2.16
CA GLU A 162 -10.66 -14.36 2.65
C GLU A 162 -11.32 -13.35 3.58
N ARG A 163 -12.51 -12.88 3.24
CA ARG A 163 -13.29 -11.97 4.10
C ARG A 163 -13.65 -12.64 5.43
N GLU A 164 -14.07 -13.91 5.41
CA GLU A 164 -14.35 -14.70 6.62
C GLU A 164 -13.09 -14.87 7.50
N ARG A 165 -11.94 -15.12 6.87
CA ARG A 165 -10.67 -15.23 7.59
C ARG A 165 -10.24 -13.92 8.23
N LEU A 166 -10.38 -12.79 7.51
CA LEU A 166 -10.10 -11.46 8.06
C LEU A 166 -11.06 -11.10 9.19
N ALA A 167 -12.33 -11.44 9.07
CA ALA A 167 -13.31 -11.30 10.14
C ALA A 167 -12.92 -12.12 11.38
N GLY A 168 -12.49 -13.38 11.21
CA GLY A 168 -11.99 -14.23 12.29
C GLY A 168 -10.75 -13.66 12.96
N LEU A 169 -9.80 -13.14 12.20
CA LEU A 169 -8.61 -12.45 12.71
C LEU A 169 -9.01 -11.25 13.58
N TRP A 170 -9.91 -10.41 13.08
CA TRP A 170 -10.38 -9.24 13.83
C TRP A 170 -11.08 -9.63 15.11
N GLN A 171 -11.99 -10.58 15.07
CA GLN A 171 -12.66 -11.07 16.28
C GLN A 171 -11.67 -11.60 17.34
N GLY A 172 -10.61 -12.28 16.90
CA GLY A 172 -9.56 -12.78 17.79
C GLY A 172 -8.62 -11.71 18.35
N SER A 173 -8.44 -10.58 17.67
CA SER A 173 -7.49 -9.53 18.03
C SER A 173 -8.14 -8.24 18.57
N LYS A 174 -9.43 -8.04 18.35
CA LYS A 174 -10.17 -6.80 18.67
C LYS A 174 -9.96 -6.33 20.11
N ALA A 175 -10.17 -7.22 21.09
CA ALA A 175 -10.04 -6.86 22.51
C ALA A 175 -8.60 -6.47 22.90
N VAL A 176 -7.60 -7.09 22.26
CA VAL A 176 -6.18 -6.73 22.46
C VAL A 176 -5.88 -5.39 21.80
N ALA A 177 -6.34 -5.20 20.58
CA ALA A 177 -6.16 -3.95 19.85
C ALA A 177 -6.81 -2.75 20.57
N GLU A 178 -8.01 -2.94 21.15
CA GLU A 178 -8.68 -1.93 21.95
C GLU A 178 -7.88 -1.54 23.20
N ARG A 179 -7.33 -2.53 23.90
CA ARG A 179 -6.51 -2.29 25.11
C ARG A 179 -5.17 -1.63 24.82
N LEU A 180 -4.55 -1.96 23.67
CA LEU A 180 -3.28 -1.39 23.25
C LEU A 180 -3.46 -0.04 22.54
N GLY A 181 -4.66 0.29 22.07
CA GLY A 181 -4.93 1.42 21.20
C GLY A 181 -4.49 1.18 19.75
N VAL A 182 -3.86 0.04 19.46
CA VAL A 182 -3.35 -0.33 18.13
C VAL A 182 -3.53 -1.82 17.86
N LEU A 183 -3.70 -2.19 16.60
CA LEU A 183 -3.55 -3.55 16.10
C LEU A 183 -2.08 -3.76 15.72
N PRO A 184 -1.34 -4.67 16.38
CA PRO A 184 0.05 -4.95 16.04
C PRO A 184 0.20 -5.47 14.60
N MET A 185 1.32 -5.11 13.94
CA MET A 185 1.60 -5.54 12.58
C MET A 185 1.69 -7.06 12.44
N GLU A 186 2.13 -7.76 13.48
CA GLU A 186 2.22 -9.22 13.51
C GLU A 186 0.87 -9.91 13.28
N ALA A 187 -0.22 -9.29 13.72
CA ALA A 187 -1.57 -9.81 13.45
C ALA A 187 -1.91 -9.76 11.96
N LEU A 188 -1.53 -8.68 11.26
CA LEU A 188 -1.71 -8.53 9.83
C LEU A 188 -0.78 -9.44 9.04
N GLN A 189 0.46 -9.64 9.49
CA GLN A 189 1.41 -10.56 8.86
C GLN A 189 0.89 -11.99 8.84
N VAL A 190 0.25 -12.45 9.93
CA VAL A 190 -0.38 -13.78 9.96
C VAL A 190 -1.45 -13.89 8.87
N ALA A 191 -2.25 -12.84 8.64
CA ALA A 191 -3.23 -12.81 7.56
C ALA A 191 -2.52 -12.92 6.19
N PHE A 192 -1.51 -12.10 5.91
CA PHE A 192 -0.78 -12.13 4.64
C PHE A 192 -0.11 -13.48 4.37
N TRP A 193 0.54 -14.08 5.36
CA TRP A 193 1.17 -15.40 5.19
C TRP A 193 0.17 -16.53 4.94
N SER A 194 -1.06 -16.35 5.41
CA SER A 194 -2.11 -17.35 5.22
C SER A 194 -2.79 -17.26 3.85
N LEU A 195 -2.58 -16.18 3.07
CA LEU A 195 -3.10 -16.04 1.70
C LEU A 195 -2.51 -17.10 0.75
N ASP A 196 -1.21 -17.37 0.85
CA ASP A 196 -0.53 -18.37 0.06
C ASP A 196 0.61 -19.04 0.86
N PRO A 197 0.29 -20.02 1.74
CA PRO A 197 1.30 -20.70 2.56
C PRO A 197 2.33 -21.46 1.73
N GLU A 198 1.95 -21.96 0.54
CA GLU A 198 2.86 -22.66 -0.36
C GLU A 198 3.88 -21.70 -0.99
N ARG A 199 3.44 -20.49 -1.37
CA ARG A 199 4.35 -19.46 -1.85
C ARG A 199 5.33 -19.04 -0.76
N THR A 200 4.88 -18.96 0.49
CA THR A 200 5.75 -18.61 1.63
C THR A 200 6.85 -19.65 1.83
N VAL A 201 6.56 -20.92 1.62
CA VAL A 201 7.58 -22.00 1.66
C VAL A 201 8.50 -21.90 0.45
N ARG A 202 7.94 -21.83 -0.75
CA ARG A 202 8.68 -21.82 -2.02
C ARG A 202 9.66 -20.64 -2.12
N LYS A 203 9.29 -19.44 -1.69
CA LYS A 203 10.17 -18.27 -1.77
C LYS A 203 11.48 -18.46 -1.00
N PHE A 204 11.45 -19.11 0.17
CA PHE A 204 12.67 -19.40 0.93
C PHE A 204 13.44 -20.59 0.36
N GLU A 205 12.75 -21.59 -0.21
CA GLU A 205 13.38 -22.66 -0.97
C GLU A 205 14.18 -22.12 -2.16
N GLU A 206 13.61 -21.20 -2.92
CA GLU A 206 14.26 -20.50 -4.05
C GLU A 206 15.40 -19.59 -3.58
N PHE A 207 15.19 -18.87 -2.46
CA PHE A 207 16.19 -17.96 -1.91
C PHE A 207 17.48 -18.67 -1.47
N ALA A 208 17.43 -19.92 -1.06
CA ALA A 208 18.63 -20.70 -0.73
C ALA A 208 19.68 -20.68 -1.86
N GLY A 209 19.22 -20.70 -3.12
CA GLY A 209 20.08 -20.67 -4.31
C GLY A 209 20.43 -19.27 -4.85
N LEU A 210 19.77 -18.19 -4.40
CA LEU A 210 20.02 -16.83 -4.92
C LEU A 210 21.35 -16.27 -4.41
N GLN A 211 22.01 -15.45 -5.23
CA GLN A 211 23.27 -14.75 -4.89
C GLN A 211 23.26 -13.31 -5.43
N GLY A 212 24.23 -12.49 -4.99
CA GLY A 212 24.42 -11.12 -5.47
C GLY A 212 23.17 -10.24 -5.33
N ASP A 213 22.92 -9.38 -6.30
CA ASP A 213 21.84 -8.38 -6.29
C ASP A 213 20.44 -9.00 -6.16
N SER A 214 20.24 -10.21 -6.70
CA SER A 214 18.98 -10.93 -6.55
C SER A 214 18.72 -11.34 -5.11
N ALA A 215 19.76 -11.78 -4.38
CA ALA A 215 19.65 -12.10 -2.97
C ALA A 215 19.44 -10.83 -2.13
N ALA A 216 20.17 -9.75 -2.40
CA ALA A 216 19.99 -8.47 -1.71
C ALA A 216 18.57 -7.90 -1.93
N SER A 217 18.06 -7.96 -3.16
CA SER A 217 16.69 -7.53 -3.48
C SER A 217 15.63 -8.35 -2.76
N PHE A 218 15.84 -9.67 -2.65
CA PHE A 218 14.93 -10.55 -1.89
C PHE A 218 14.91 -10.15 -0.40
N VAL A 219 16.10 -9.94 0.19
CA VAL A 219 16.22 -9.55 1.62
C VAL A 219 15.50 -8.22 1.86
N ALA A 220 15.76 -7.21 1.04
CA ALA A 220 15.12 -5.89 1.17
C ALA A 220 13.59 -5.97 1.06
N LEU A 221 13.09 -6.82 0.15
CA LEU A 221 11.65 -7.02 -0.01
C LEU A 221 11.03 -7.77 1.18
N GLU A 222 11.70 -8.81 1.68
CA GLU A 222 11.21 -9.55 2.85
C GLU A 222 11.26 -8.70 4.12
N ASP A 223 12.31 -7.91 4.31
CA ASP A 223 12.41 -6.97 5.42
C ASP A 223 11.24 -5.97 5.35
N TRP A 224 10.99 -5.34 4.19
CA TRP A 224 9.85 -4.47 3.99
C TRP A 224 8.49 -5.17 4.27
N ALA A 225 8.31 -6.39 3.78
CA ALA A 225 7.04 -7.13 3.94
C ALA A 225 6.77 -7.53 5.40
N ASN A 226 7.83 -7.64 6.20
CA ASN A 226 7.77 -8.03 7.61
C ASN A 226 7.91 -6.83 8.57
N ASP A 227 8.11 -5.62 8.04
CA ASP A 227 8.19 -4.38 8.80
C ASP A 227 6.90 -3.56 8.63
N GLY A 228 6.66 -2.67 9.55
CA GLY A 228 5.59 -1.69 9.47
C GLY A 228 5.08 -1.24 10.83
N PRO A 229 4.50 -0.04 10.85
CA PRO A 229 3.86 0.46 12.05
C PRO A 229 2.61 -0.37 12.38
N PRO A 230 2.21 -0.43 13.66
CA PRO A 230 0.90 -0.94 14.02
C PRO A 230 -0.18 -0.01 13.45
N ILE A 231 -1.39 -0.52 13.26
CA ILE A 231 -2.53 0.29 12.83
C ILE A 231 -3.31 0.75 14.06
N GLY A 232 -3.65 2.03 14.14
CA GLY A 232 -4.52 2.56 15.21
C GLY A 232 -5.82 1.76 15.32
N HIS A 233 -6.28 1.51 16.56
CA HIS A 233 -7.46 0.69 16.80
C HIS A 233 -8.68 1.13 15.99
N ALA A 234 -8.95 2.44 15.92
CA ALA A 234 -10.11 2.94 15.18
C ALA A 234 -9.97 2.72 13.65
N ALA A 235 -8.75 2.83 13.10
CA ALA A 235 -8.51 2.52 11.68
C ALA A 235 -8.63 1.02 11.40
N ALA A 236 -8.13 0.17 12.30
CA ALA A 236 -8.30 -1.27 12.20
C ALA A 236 -9.80 -1.65 12.24
N ARG A 237 -10.57 -1.07 13.18
CA ARG A 237 -12.02 -1.29 13.28
C ARG A 237 -12.73 -0.92 11.97
N GLU A 238 -12.50 0.28 11.45
CA GLU A 238 -13.11 0.72 10.19
C GLU A 238 -12.73 -0.19 9.03
N LEU A 239 -11.44 -0.56 8.93
CA LEU A 239 -10.97 -1.46 7.88
C LEU A 239 -11.68 -2.82 7.92
N PHE A 240 -11.77 -3.46 9.09
CA PHE A 240 -12.33 -4.81 9.20
C PHE A 240 -13.85 -4.83 9.25
N GLU A 241 -14.49 -3.90 9.98
CA GLU A 241 -15.95 -3.90 10.18
C GLU A 241 -16.68 -3.14 9.07
N ASP A 242 -16.23 -1.92 8.75
CA ASP A 242 -16.93 -1.03 7.83
C ASP A 242 -16.54 -1.29 6.35
N MET A 243 -15.26 -1.63 6.09
CA MET A 243 -14.80 -1.90 4.73
C MET A 243 -14.93 -3.38 4.36
N PHE A 244 -14.22 -4.30 5.05
CA PHE A 244 -14.23 -5.73 4.68
C PHE A 244 -15.57 -6.41 4.96
N ALA A 245 -16.22 -6.16 6.10
CA ALA A 245 -17.47 -6.83 6.43
C ALA A 245 -18.69 -6.16 5.80
N ALA A 246 -18.82 -4.84 5.92
CA ALA A 246 -20.01 -4.10 5.46
C ALA A 246 -19.86 -3.52 4.04
N ASP A 247 -18.65 -3.48 3.47
CA ASP A 247 -18.34 -2.87 2.16
C ASP A 247 -18.94 -1.46 2.00
N LEU A 248 -18.78 -0.62 3.03
CA LEU A 248 -19.33 0.74 2.96
C LEU A 248 -18.81 1.54 1.76
N PRO A 249 -17.52 1.45 1.33
CA PRO A 249 -17.07 2.11 0.11
C PRO A 249 -17.78 1.57 -1.15
N GLY A 250 -17.84 0.25 -1.33
CA GLY A 250 -18.45 -0.38 -2.50
C GLY A 250 -19.96 -0.21 -2.56
N SER A 251 -20.63 -0.12 -1.41
CA SER A 251 -22.08 0.13 -1.29
C SER A 251 -22.43 1.63 -1.38
N GLY A 252 -21.44 2.54 -1.48
CA GLY A 252 -21.68 3.99 -1.54
C GLY A 252 -22.13 4.60 -0.22
N GLN A 253 -21.77 3.99 0.91
CA GLN A 253 -22.15 4.44 2.25
C GLN A 253 -20.95 4.92 3.08
N TRP A 254 -19.73 4.79 2.58
CA TRP A 254 -18.55 5.25 3.30
C TRP A 254 -18.53 6.76 3.41
N GLN A 255 -18.33 7.25 4.63
CA GLN A 255 -18.30 8.68 4.93
C GLN A 255 -16.95 9.11 5.49
N VAL A 256 -16.48 10.26 5.06
CA VAL A 256 -15.31 10.97 5.58
C VAL A 256 -15.70 12.43 5.80
N GLY A 257 -15.43 12.96 7.00
CA GLY A 257 -15.85 14.31 7.35
C GLY A 257 -17.37 14.56 7.21
N GLY A 258 -18.18 13.53 7.48
CA GLY A 258 -19.64 13.59 7.35
C GLY A 258 -20.15 13.62 5.90
N LYS A 259 -19.28 13.47 4.90
CA LYS A 259 -19.67 13.41 3.48
C LYS A 259 -19.51 12.01 2.91
N ILE A 260 -20.52 11.55 2.17
CA ILE A 260 -20.42 10.27 1.44
C ILE A 260 -19.35 10.41 0.35
N ILE A 261 -18.45 9.44 0.29
CA ILE A 261 -17.42 9.36 -0.75
C ILE A 261 -17.95 8.50 -1.88
N ALA A 262 -18.07 9.12 -3.05
CA ALA A 262 -18.61 8.49 -4.26
C ALA A 262 -17.65 8.69 -5.43
N PRO A 263 -16.94 7.66 -5.91
CA PRO A 263 -16.01 7.81 -7.05
C PRO A 263 -16.65 8.36 -8.32
N ALA A 264 -17.97 8.14 -8.50
CA ALA A 264 -18.72 8.72 -9.61
C ALA A 264 -18.83 10.27 -9.54
N SER A 265 -18.59 10.86 -8.37
CA SER A 265 -18.64 12.31 -8.12
C SER A 265 -17.24 12.92 -8.01
N LEU A 266 -16.18 12.21 -8.35
CA LEU A 266 -14.81 12.75 -8.34
C LEU A 266 -14.70 13.93 -9.32
N PRO A 267 -14.15 15.06 -8.88
CA PRO A 267 -14.04 16.26 -9.71
C PRO A 267 -12.92 16.24 -10.73
N CYS A 268 -12.23 15.11 -10.89
CA CYS A 268 -11.02 14.99 -11.68
C CYS A 268 -10.96 13.65 -12.47
N PRO A 269 -10.09 13.56 -13.50
CA PRO A 269 -9.82 12.32 -14.20
C PRO A 269 -9.36 11.21 -13.24
N LEU A 270 -9.82 9.99 -13.47
CA LEU A 270 -9.50 8.81 -12.68
C LEU A 270 -8.85 7.73 -13.53
N LEU A 271 -7.74 7.18 -13.07
CA LEU A 271 -7.07 5.99 -13.61
C LEU A 271 -7.04 4.89 -12.55
N ASN A 272 -7.47 3.68 -12.90
CA ASN A 272 -7.31 2.48 -12.08
C ASN A 272 -6.26 1.57 -12.70
N ILE A 273 -5.14 1.37 -12.01
CA ILE A 273 -4.12 0.39 -12.37
C ILE A 273 -4.33 -0.84 -11.50
N VAL A 274 -4.73 -1.94 -12.12
CA VAL A 274 -5.10 -3.17 -11.43
C VAL A 274 -4.27 -4.35 -11.93
N SER A 275 -4.23 -5.43 -11.17
CA SER A 275 -3.57 -6.64 -11.62
C SER A 275 -4.50 -7.85 -11.55
N THR A 276 -4.54 -8.59 -12.65
CA THR A 276 -5.31 -9.83 -12.77
C THR A 276 -4.72 -11.00 -11.96
N THR A 277 -3.49 -10.87 -11.50
CA THR A 277 -2.79 -11.89 -10.70
C THR A 277 -2.48 -11.45 -9.27
N ASP A 278 -2.98 -10.27 -8.87
CA ASP A 278 -2.86 -9.79 -7.49
C ASP A 278 -3.75 -10.64 -6.56
N ARG A 279 -3.13 -11.21 -5.53
CA ARG A 279 -3.82 -12.01 -4.51
C ARG A 279 -4.06 -11.23 -3.21
N ILE A 280 -3.44 -10.05 -3.08
CA ILE A 280 -3.62 -9.19 -1.90
C ILE A 280 -4.80 -8.26 -2.13
N VAL A 281 -4.88 -7.63 -3.30
CA VAL A 281 -6.02 -6.79 -3.71
C VAL A 281 -6.54 -7.29 -5.06
N PRO A 282 -7.58 -8.13 -5.06
CA PRO A 282 -8.16 -8.66 -6.30
C PRO A 282 -8.66 -7.54 -7.20
N HIS A 283 -8.43 -7.66 -8.51
CA HIS A 283 -8.90 -6.67 -9.48
C HIS A 283 -10.43 -6.45 -9.47
N SER A 284 -11.19 -7.44 -9.00
CA SER A 284 -12.63 -7.35 -8.75
C SER A 284 -13.01 -6.36 -7.66
N SER A 285 -12.07 -6.02 -6.77
CA SER A 285 -12.30 -5.03 -5.71
C SER A 285 -12.04 -3.58 -6.14
N ALA A 286 -11.47 -3.35 -7.32
CA ALA A 286 -11.18 -2.00 -7.81
C ALA A 286 -12.45 -1.22 -8.15
N MET A 287 -12.31 0.11 -8.26
CA MET A 287 -13.35 0.97 -8.81
C MET A 287 -13.70 0.57 -10.23
N THR A 288 -14.97 0.74 -10.63
CA THR A 288 -15.46 0.36 -11.96
C THR A 288 -15.50 1.51 -12.96
N MET A 289 -15.35 2.75 -12.49
CA MET A 289 -15.31 3.96 -13.32
C MET A 289 -13.89 4.43 -13.57
N GLY A 290 -13.72 5.34 -14.51
CA GLY A 290 -12.44 5.89 -14.94
C GLY A 290 -11.72 5.03 -15.98
N GLU A 291 -10.55 5.48 -16.40
CA GLU A 291 -9.66 4.71 -17.27
C GLU A 291 -9.08 3.52 -16.50
N ARG A 292 -8.67 2.47 -17.22
CA ARG A 292 -8.17 1.25 -16.61
C ARG A 292 -6.95 0.73 -17.35
N ILE A 293 -5.92 0.37 -16.57
CA ILE A 293 -4.73 -0.36 -17.03
C ILE A 293 -4.69 -1.68 -16.28
N GLU A 294 -4.61 -2.78 -17.02
CA GLU A 294 -4.54 -4.13 -16.43
C GLU A 294 -3.13 -4.70 -16.58
N LEU A 295 -2.59 -5.19 -15.47
CA LEU A 295 -1.28 -5.83 -15.39
C LEU A 295 -1.46 -7.31 -15.01
N ALA A 296 -0.43 -8.11 -15.30
CA ALA A 296 -0.36 -9.52 -14.87
C ALA A 296 0.80 -9.72 -13.89
N ARG A 297 0.86 -8.91 -12.84
CA ARG A 297 1.92 -8.92 -11.81
C ARG A 297 1.32 -9.03 -10.42
N GLY A 298 2.03 -9.64 -9.48
CA GLY A 298 1.61 -9.62 -8.08
C GLY A 298 1.64 -8.21 -7.50
N HIS A 299 0.98 -8.01 -6.38
CA HIS A 299 0.75 -6.72 -5.71
C HIS A 299 2.01 -5.84 -5.63
N VAL A 300 3.08 -6.37 -5.08
CA VAL A 300 4.37 -5.67 -4.94
C VAL A 300 5.16 -5.69 -6.24
N GLY A 301 5.10 -6.80 -6.99
CA GLY A 301 5.83 -6.98 -8.23
C GLY A 301 5.45 -6.00 -9.34
N MET A 302 4.24 -5.43 -9.30
CA MET A 302 3.84 -4.38 -10.24
C MET A 302 4.59 -3.06 -9.99
N VAL A 303 5.00 -2.79 -8.74
CA VAL A 303 5.68 -1.55 -8.35
C VAL A 303 7.18 -1.65 -8.50
N ILE A 304 7.80 -2.76 -8.07
CA ILE A 304 9.27 -2.92 -7.99
C ILE A 304 9.83 -4.07 -8.83
N GLY A 305 8.98 -4.81 -9.53
CA GLY A 305 9.43 -5.91 -10.39
C GLY A 305 10.28 -5.43 -11.56
N SER A 306 11.00 -6.35 -12.21
CA SER A 306 11.87 -6.04 -13.36
C SER A 306 11.12 -5.40 -14.54
N LYS A 307 9.81 -5.57 -14.64
CA LYS A 307 8.95 -4.98 -15.67
C LYS A 307 8.14 -3.77 -15.16
N ALA A 308 8.30 -3.38 -13.90
CA ALA A 308 7.50 -2.32 -13.29
C ALA A 308 7.64 -0.99 -14.04
N GLN A 309 8.85 -0.64 -14.48
CA GLN A 309 9.08 0.59 -15.25
C GLN A 309 8.32 0.59 -16.58
N GLU A 310 8.30 -0.52 -17.29
CA GLU A 310 7.63 -0.64 -18.59
C GLU A 310 6.10 -0.70 -18.43
N GLU A 311 5.63 -1.51 -17.47
CA GLU A 311 4.21 -1.88 -17.36
C GLU A 311 3.40 -0.94 -16.46
N LEU A 312 4.03 -0.30 -15.45
CA LEU A 312 3.38 0.62 -14.52
C LEU A 312 3.89 2.07 -14.66
N TRP A 313 5.20 2.29 -14.52
CA TRP A 313 5.73 3.66 -14.33
C TRP A 313 5.56 4.51 -15.59
N GLN A 314 5.93 3.97 -16.76
CA GLN A 314 5.76 4.67 -18.04
C GLN A 314 4.29 4.92 -18.40
N PRO A 315 3.37 3.95 -18.29
CA PRO A 315 1.95 4.20 -18.50
C PRO A 315 1.37 5.25 -17.55
N LEU A 316 1.72 5.22 -16.26
CA LEU A 316 1.31 6.23 -15.29
C LEU A 316 1.83 7.63 -15.70
N ALA A 317 3.12 7.78 -16.02
CA ALA A 317 3.69 9.05 -16.44
C ALA A 317 3.03 9.57 -17.73
N SER A 318 2.77 8.69 -18.71
CA SER A 318 2.09 9.02 -19.96
C SER A 318 0.67 9.50 -19.72
N TRP A 319 -0.08 8.83 -18.82
CA TRP A 319 -1.42 9.24 -18.46
C TRP A 319 -1.42 10.61 -17.76
N LEU A 320 -0.55 10.81 -16.77
CA LEU A 320 -0.38 12.09 -16.07
C LEU A 320 -0.08 13.25 -17.03
N SER A 321 0.81 13.04 -18.00
CA SER A 321 1.16 14.05 -19.00
C SER A 321 -0.04 14.44 -19.89
N ARG A 322 -0.97 13.52 -20.12
CA ARG A 322 -2.17 13.76 -20.93
C ARG A 322 -3.26 14.49 -20.16
N VAL A 323 -3.50 14.13 -18.88
CA VAL A 323 -4.64 14.65 -18.11
C VAL A 323 -4.28 15.86 -17.25
N SER A 324 -3.00 16.02 -16.92
CA SER A 324 -2.45 17.10 -16.10
C SER A 324 -1.14 17.61 -16.73
N PRO A 325 -1.20 18.30 -17.87
CA PRO A 325 -0.02 18.84 -18.53
C PRO A 325 0.70 19.87 -17.64
N SER A 326 1.99 20.06 -17.91
CA SER A 326 2.90 20.99 -17.20
C SER A 326 2.55 22.43 -17.44
#